data_84b5dc391640a1d6fdbbddf5a2688086
#
_entry.id   84b5dc391640a1d6fdbbddf5a2688086
#
_cell.length_a   1.000
_cell.length_b   1.000
_cell.length_c   1.000
_cell.angle_alpha   90.00
_cell.angle_beta   90.00
_cell.angle_gamma   90.00
#
_symmetry.space_group_name_H-M   'P 1'
#
loop_
_entity.id
_entity.type
_entity.pdbx_description
1 polymer ?
#
loop_
_entity_poly.entity_id
_entity_poly.type
_entity_poly.pdbx_seq_one_letter_code
_entity_poly.pdbx_strand_id
1 'polypeptide(L)'
;MGVALAVASAAVAAAVAALLSSLWLARRVRRLQSSQKAILGGGASHDMVDFAVSLQGRVDDLHRAVDEVATGLSRVDRRVDGAITNTAVVRYDAYEDTGGKQSASFAFLDATRTGTVVTAIQGRDYARIYVKDIERGTASIALSPEEQTAVERAMGR
;
A
#
# COMPACT_ATOMS: atom_id res chain seq x y z
N MET A 1 60.48 -51.40 -49.77
CA MET A 1 59.01 -51.68 -49.92
C MET A 1 58.28 -51.92 -48.61
N GLY A 2 58.90 -52.51 -47.59
CA GLY A 2 58.27 -52.81 -46.31
C GLY A 2 57.91 -51.61 -45.45
N VAL A 3 58.69 -50.52 -45.43
CA VAL A 3 58.43 -49.36 -44.55
C VAL A 3 57.18 -48.55 -45.02
N ALA A 4 56.98 -48.41 -46.36
CA ALA A 4 55.81 -47.75 -46.87
C ALA A 4 54.50 -48.49 -46.60
N LEU A 5 54.56 -49.82 -46.57
CA LEU A 5 53.38 -50.62 -46.22
C LEU A 5 53.05 -50.52 -44.71
N ALA A 6 54.07 -50.48 -43.86
CA ALA A 6 53.89 -50.32 -42.40
C ALA A 6 53.30 -48.95 -42.02
N VAL A 7 53.74 -47.87 -42.71
CA VAL A 7 53.23 -46.53 -42.49
C VAL A 7 51.77 -46.44 -42.99
N ALA A 8 51.44 -47.04 -44.15
CA ALA A 8 50.08 -47.05 -44.65
C ALA A 8 49.11 -47.80 -43.75
N SER A 9 49.54 -48.95 -43.17
CA SER A 9 48.71 -49.71 -42.27
C SER A 9 48.49 -48.98 -40.92
N ALA A 10 49.48 -48.30 -40.40
CA ALA A 10 49.36 -47.49 -39.20
C ALA A 10 48.42 -46.30 -39.41
N ALA A 11 48.48 -45.63 -40.58
CA ALA A 11 47.60 -44.52 -40.90
C ALA A 11 46.13 -44.99 -41.02
N VAL A 12 45.87 -46.15 -41.64
CA VAL A 12 44.52 -46.71 -41.71
C VAL A 12 44.01 -47.11 -40.33
N ALA A 13 44.84 -47.73 -39.48
CA ALA A 13 44.46 -48.07 -38.08
C ALA A 13 44.09 -46.81 -37.29
N ALA A 14 44.88 -45.72 -37.39
CA ALA A 14 44.60 -44.44 -36.74
C ALA A 14 43.30 -43.81 -37.24
N ALA A 15 43.04 -43.84 -38.58
CA ALA A 15 41.80 -43.35 -39.13
C ALA A 15 40.55 -44.13 -38.66
N VAL A 16 40.66 -45.44 -38.59
CA VAL A 16 39.58 -46.30 -38.05
C VAL A 16 39.33 -46.01 -36.57
N ALA A 17 40.38 -45.89 -35.76
CA ALA A 17 40.28 -45.55 -34.36
C ALA A 17 39.62 -44.16 -34.11
N ALA A 18 39.98 -43.17 -34.95
CA ALA A 18 39.37 -41.83 -34.96
C ALA A 18 37.88 -41.89 -35.33
N LEU A 19 37.49 -42.65 -36.31
CA LEU A 19 36.09 -42.83 -36.70
C LEU A 19 35.28 -43.54 -35.62
N LEU A 20 35.81 -44.58 -34.97
CA LEU A 20 35.15 -45.30 -33.90
C LEU A 20 34.98 -44.40 -32.64
N SER A 21 35.99 -43.61 -32.32
CA SER A 21 35.88 -42.64 -31.21
C SER A 21 34.89 -41.52 -31.45
N SER A 22 34.81 -41.00 -32.69
CA SER A 22 33.81 -40.02 -33.08
C SER A 22 32.40 -40.57 -33.01
N LEU A 23 32.21 -41.83 -33.53
CA LEU A 23 30.91 -42.47 -33.47
C LEU A 23 30.47 -42.79 -32.01
N TRP A 24 31.41 -43.21 -31.20
CA TRP A 24 31.15 -43.46 -29.77
C TRP A 24 30.78 -42.13 -29.03
N LEU A 25 31.51 -41.06 -29.30
CA LEU A 25 31.24 -39.75 -28.71
C LEU A 25 29.88 -39.22 -29.14
N ALA A 26 29.56 -39.32 -30.46
CA ALA A 26 28.27 -38.94 -30.97
C ALA A 26 27.11 -39.74 -30.38
N ARG A 27 27.28 -41.03 -30.15
CA ARG A 27 26.30 -41.86 -29.45
C ARG A 27 26.15 -41.46 -27.99
N ARG A 28 27.25 -41.14 -27.31
CA ARG A 28 27.23 -40.69 -25.92
C ARG A 28 26.55 -39.35 -25.75
N VAL A 29 26.81 -38.38 -26.64
CA VAL A 29 26.14 -37.07 -26.63
C VAL A 29 24.63 -37.23 -26.89
N ARG A 30 24.24 -38.06 -27.90
CA ARG A 30 22.81 -38.33 -28.14
C ARG A 30 22.12 -38.99 -26.95
N ARG A 31 22.82 -39.89 -26.22
CA ARG A 31 22.27 -40.52 -25.02
C ARG A 31 22.10 -39.57 -23.87
N LEU A 32 23.01 -38.64 -23.68
CA LEU A 32 22.89 -37.54 -22.70
C LEU A 32 21.75 -36.59 -23.04
N GLN A 33 21.63 -36.20 -24.31
CA GLN A 33 20.54 -35.37 -24.78
C GLN A 33 19.16 -36.07 -24.66
N SER A 34 19.08 -37.36 -24.91
CA SER A 34 17.82 -38.10 -24.73
C SER A 34 17.46 -38.27 -23.24
N SER A 35 18.44 -38.42 -22.36
CA SER A 35 18.22 -38.48 -20.91
C SER A 35 17.76 -37.08 -20.36
N GLN A 36 18.32 -36.01 -20.88
CA GLN A 36 17.85 -34.66 -20.54
C GLN A 36 16.43 -34.36 -21.08
N LYS A 37 16.11 -34.84 -22.29
CA LYS A 37 14.74 -34.75 -22.84
C LYS A 37 13.74 -35.65 -22.10
N ALA A 38 14.17 -36.76 -21.55
CA ALA A 38 13.30 -37.66 -20.77
C ALA A 38 13.06 -37.15 -19.34
N ILE A 39 14.02 -36.42 -18.74
CA ILE A 39 13.90 -35.86 -17.40
C ILE A 39 13.21 -34.46 -17.46
N LEU A 40 13.45 -33.71 -18.51
CA LEU A 40 12.82 -32.41 -18.78
C LEU A 40 11.64 -32.53 -19.77
N GLY A 41 10.93 -33.65 -19.81
CA GLY A 41 9.85 -33.94 -20.75
C GLY A 41 9.47 -32.76 -21.63
N GLY A 42 9.39 -32.88 -22.94
CA GLY A 42 9.19 -31.73 -23.86
C GLY A 42 7.97 -30.84 -23.57
N GLY A 43 7.18 -31.15 -22.53
CA GLY A 43 6.14 -30.36 -21.91
C GLY A 43 6.61 -29.54 -20.72
N ALA A 44 7.52 -30.08 -19.85
CA ALA A 44 7.86 -29.43 -18.59
C ALA A 44 8.55 -28.04 -18.74
N SER A 45 9.29 -27.82 -19.84
CA SER A 45 9.88 -26.51 -20.12
C SER A 45 8.83 -25.50 -20.60
N HIS A 46 7.83 -25.96 -21.36
CA HIS A 46 6.72 -25.12 -21.81
C HIS A 46 5.78 -24.82 -20.67
N ASP A 47 5.45 -25.84 -19.87
CA ASP A 47 4.62 -25.68 -18.65
C ASP A 47 5.26 -24.74 -17.62
N MET A 48 6.60 -24.74 -17.50
CA MET A 48 7.32 -23.87 -16.56
C MET A 48 7.32 -22.40 -17.04
N VAL A 49 7.42 -22.16 -18.35
CA VAL A 49 7.32 -20.82 -18.94
C VAL A 49 5.88 -20.31 -18.80
N ASP A 50 4.90 -21.13 -19.13
CA ASP A 50 3.49 -20.76 -19.00
C ASP A 50 3.12 -20.50 -17.55
N PHE A 51 3.64 -21.28 -16.60
CA PHE A 51 3.48 -21.04 -15.18
C PHE A 51 4.13 -19.71 -14.76
N ALA A 52 5.36 -19.41 -15.21
CA ALA A 52 6.04 -18.15 -14.91
C ALA A 52 5.26 -16.94 -15.46
N VAL A 53 4.73 -17.04 -16.66
CA VAL A 53 3.88 -16.00 -17.27
C VAL A 53 2.59 -15.81 -16.48
N SER A 54 1.95 -16.90 -16.06
CA SER A 54 0.74 -16.83 -15.24
C SER A 54 1.00 -16.23 -13.86
N LEU A 55 2.16 -16.54 -13.27
CA LEU A 55 2.58 -15.96 -11.99
C LEU A 55 2.85 -14.45 -12.13
N GLN A 56 3.54 -14.04 -13.21
CA GLN A 56 3.76 -12.63 -13.51
C GLN A 56 2.43 -11.89 -13.64
N GLY A 57 1.46 -12.44 -14.36
CA GLY A 57 0.13 -11.85 -14.47
C GLY A 57 -0.57 -11.66 -13.11
N ARG A 58 -0.46 -12.66 -12.21
CA ARG A 58 -1.00 -12.55 -10.85
C ARG A 58 -0.29 -11.48 -10.01
N VAL A 59 1.02 -11.34 -10.16
CA VAL A 59 1.81 -10.30 -9.49
C VAL A 59 1.37 -8.92 -9.98
N ASP A 60 1.17 -8.74 -11.29
CA ASP A 60 0.72 -7.48 -11.87
C ASP A 60 -0.72 -7.13 -11.44
N ASP A 61 -1.60 -8.13 -11.33
CA ASP A 61 -2.95 -7.97 -10.80
C ASP A 61 -2.91 -7.54 -9.32
N LEU A 62 -2.03 -8.16 -8.52
CA LEU A 62 -1.86 -7.82 -7.11
C LEU A 62 -1.33 -6.39 -6.95
N HIS A 63 -0.34 -5.98 -7.74
CA HIS A 63 0.16 -4.61 -7.72
C HIS A 63 -0.95 -3.60 -8.03
N ARG A 64 -1.77 -3.85 -9.07
CA ARG A 64 -2.92 -2.99 -9.38
C ARG A 64 -3.91 -2.91 -8.22
N ALA A 65 -4.25 -4.03 -7.59
CA ALA A 65 -5.14 -4.06 -6.43
C ALA A 65 -4.57 -3.28 -5.24
N VAL A 66 -3.26 -3.39 -4.97
CA VAL A 66 -2.58 -2.62 -3.92
C VAL A 66 -2.61 -1.12 -4.22
N ASP A 67 -2.36 -0.71 -5.46
CA ASP A 67 -2.42 0.70 -5.87
C ASP A 67 -3.83 1.28 -5.76
N GLU A 68 -4.85 0.50 -6.11
CA GLU A 68 -6.26 0.88 -5.92
C GLU A 68 -6.61 1.08 -4.44
N VAL A 69 -6.16 0.16 -3.58
CA VAL A 69 -6.35 0.26 -2.12
C VAL A 69 -5.63 1.48 -1.56
N ALA A 70 -4.37 1.72 -1.95
CA ALA A 70 -3.60 2.87 -1.51
C ALA A 70 -4.26 4.20 -1.93
N THR A 71 -4.76 4.26 -3.16
CA THR A 71 -5.50 5.42 -3.67
C THR A 71 -6.82 5.62 -2.92
N GLY A 72 -7.53 4.52 -2.64
CA GLY A 72 -8.75 4.53 -1.84
C GLY A 72 -8.51 5.02 -0.42
N LEU A 73 -7.48 4.53 0.24
CA LEU A 73 -7.08 4.93 1.59
C LEU A 73 -6.75 6.43 1.66
N SER A 74 -5.94 6.92 0.73
CA SER A 74 -5.61 8.36 0.65
C SER A 74 -6.82 9.26 0.44
N ARG A 75 -7.87 8.75 -0.22
CA ARG A 75 -9.14 9.46 -0.38
C ARG A 75 -9.94 9.48 0.92
N VAL A 76 -9.96 8.36 1.65
CA VAL A 76 -10.61 8.25 2.96
C VAL A 76 -9.93 9.16 3.97
N ASP A 77 -8.60 9.12 4.05
CA ASP A 77 -7.79 9.98 4.94
C ASP A 77 -8.15 11.45 4.76
N ARG A 78 -8.13 11.96 3.53
CA ARG A 78 -8.51 13.37 3.26
C ARG A 78 -9.94 13.69 3.66
N ARG A 79 -10.86 12.72 3.56
CA ARG A 79 -12.24 12.91 3.99
C ARG A 79 -12.37 12.94 5.50
N VAL A 80 -11.58 12.13 6.19
CA VAL A 80 -11.53 12.10 7.66
C VAL A 80 -10.91 13.38 8.19
N ASP A 81 -9.82 13.86 7.58
CA ASP A 81 -9.15 15.10 7.96
C ASP A 81 -10.08 16.33 7.87
N GLY A 82 -10.96 16.37 6.87
CA GLY A 82 -11.96 17.42 6.71
C GLY A 82 -13.30 17.16 7.40
N ALA A 83 -13.44 16.03 8.08
CA ALA A 83 -14.64 15.75 8.88
C ALA A 83 -14.53 16.37 10.27
N ILE A 84 -15.67 16.74 10.85
CA ILE A 84 -15.74 17.19 12.25
C ILE A 84 -15.54 15.96 13.14
N THR A 85 -14.32 15.78 13.64
CA THR A 85 -13.91 14.67 14.49
C THR A 85 -13.61 15.09 15.93
N ASN A 86 -13.36 16.37 16.14
CA ASN A 86 -12.98 16.94 17.42
C ASN A 86 -14.12 17.76 17.99
N THR A 87 -14.73 17.28 19.04
CA THR A 87 -15.90 17.94 19.67
C THR A 87 -15.72 18.07 21.16
N ALA A 88 -16.19 19.16 21.72
CA ALA A 88 -16.24 19.35 23.16
C ALA A 88 -17.42 20.23 23.57
N VAL A 89 -17.81 20.08 24.81
CA VAL A 89 -18.86 20.87 25.44
C VAL A 89 -18.33 21.43 26.75
N VAL A 90 -18.55 22.73 26.97
CA VAL A 90 -18.31 23.40 28.27
C VAL A 90 -19.64 23.97 28.73
N ARG A 91 -20.09 23.54 29.93
CA ARG A 91 -21.30 24.03 30.57
C ARG A 91 -20.94 25.01 31.67
N TYR A 92 -21.67 26.09 31.79
CA TYR A 92 -21.42 27.15 32.74
C TYR A 92 -22.68 27.93 33.09
N ASP A 93 -22.60 28.76 34.11
CA ASP A 93 -23.64 29.74 34.47
C ASP A 93 -23.19 31.07 33.88
N ALA A 94 -23.88 31.54 32.82
CA ALA A 94 -23.58 32.82 32.18
C ALA A 94 -23.98 34.01 33.03
N TYR A 95 -24.91 33.81 33.97
CA TYR A 95 -25.41 34.80 34.92
C TYR A 95 -25.49 34.18 36.33
N GLU A 96 -25.21 34.97 37.36
CA GLU A 96 -25.18 34.51 38.76
C GLU A 96 -26.52 33.99 39.25
N ASP A 97 -27.63 34.44 38.67
CA ASP A 97 -29.00 34.10 39.09
C ASP A 97 -29.62 32.94 38.23
N THR A 98 -28.91 32.38 37.31
CA THR A 98 -29.43 31.31 36.46
C THR A 98 -28.91 29.91 36.80
N GLY A 99 -28.44 29.64 37.99
CA GLY A 99 -27.79 28.41 38.43
C GLY A 99 -28.17 27.11 37.71
N GLY A 100 -27.31 26.09 37.82
CA GLY A 100 -27.53 24.79 37.21
C GLY A 100 -26.77 24.58 35.88
N LYS A 101 -25.82 25.44 35.48
CA LYS A 101 -24.99 25.32 34.32
C LYS A 101 -25.78 25.06 33.01
N GLN A 102 -26.80 25.88 32.81
CA GLN A 102 -27.72 25.72 31.68
C GLN A 102 -27.17 26.33 30.37
N SER A 103 -26.22 27.26 30.48
CA SER A 103 -25.48 27.77 29.32
C SER A 103 -24.39 26.79 28.89
N ALA A 104 -24.10 26.73 27.59
CA ALA A 104 -23.10 25.80 27.06
C ALA A 104 -22.42 26.37 25.81
N SER A 105 -21.12 26.12 25.71
CA SER A 105 -20.34 26.34 24.50
C SER A 105 -19.92 24.99 23.93
N PHE A 106 -20.20 24.80 22.63
CA PHE A 106 -19.89 23.60 21.85
C PHE A 106 -18.84 23.93 20.84
N ALA A 107 -17.77 23.18 20.78
CA ALA A 107 -16.79 23.26 19.69
C ALA A 107 -16.94 22.04 18.78
N PHE A 108 -16.96 22.28 17.47
CA PHE A 108 -17.02 21.30 16.40
C PHE A 108 -15.91 21.61 15.42
N LEU A 109 -14.82 20.82 15.45
CA LEU A 109 -13.61 21.08 14.68
C LEU A 109 -13.17 19.85 13.91
N ASP A 110 -12.54 20.07 12.77
CA ASP A 110 -11.81 19.06 12.02
C ASP A 110 -10.37 18.87 12.57
N ALA A 111 -9.59 17.98 11.94
CA ALA A 111 -8.20 17.74 12.31
C ALA A 111 -7.30 18.97 12.15
N THR A 112 -7.67 19.92 11.29
CA THR A 112 -6.92 21.16 11.04
C THR A 112 -7.30 22.32 11.97
N ARG A 113 -8.19 22.09 12.93
CA ARG A 113 -8.80 23.09 13.83
C ARG A 113 -9.69 24.07 13.08
N THR A 114 -10.30 23.62 12.00
CA THR A 114 -11.27 24.43 11.24
C THR A 114 -12.68 23.92 11.58
N GLY A 115 -13.62 24.83 11.74
CA GLY A 115 -14.99 24.48 12.08
C GLY A 115 -15.72 25.63 12.77
N THR A 116 -16.50 25.30 13.80
CA THR A 116 -17.44 26.25 14.40
C THR A 116 -17.53 26.08 15.92
N VAL A 117 -17.71 27.20 16.62
CA VAL A 117 -18.15 27.22 18.02
C VAL A 117 -19.58 27.74 18.08
N VAL A 118 -20.43 26.98 18.74
CA VAL A 118 -21.83 27.33 18.98
C VAL A 118 -22.00 27.55 20.49
N THR A 119 -22.45 28.72 20.88
CA THR A 119 -22.67 29.08 22.28
C THR A 119 -24.15 29.35 22.50
N ALA A 120 -24.76 28.57 23.39
CA ALA A 120 -26.11 28.79 23.86
C ALA A 120 -26.08 29.42 25.25
N ILE A 121 -26.59 30.59 25.39
CA ILE A 121 -26.68 31.32 26.67
C ILE A 121 -28.15 31.31 27.14
N GLN A 122 -28.37 30.74 28.33
CA GLN A 122 -29.65 30.75 29.00
C GLN A 122 -29.70 31.91 29.99
N GLY A 123 -30.58 32.86 29.77
CA GLY A 123 -30.98 33.86 30.72
C GLY A 123 -32.30 33.45 31.40
N ARG A 124 -32.83 34.31 32.29
CA ARG A 124 -34.06 34.03 33.01
C ARG A 124 -35.28 33.97 32.08
N ASP A 125 -35.40 34.91 31.16
CA ASP A 125 -36.57 35.08 30.29
C ASP A 125 -36.23 34.97 28.81
N TYR A 126 -34.99 34.58 28.45
CA TYR A 126 -34.52 34.46 27.07
C TYR A 126 -33.43 33.42 26.94
N ALA A 127 -33.29 32.90 25.74
CA ALA A 127 -32.13 32.11 25.32
C ALA A 127 -31.55 32.76 24.05
N ARG A 128 -30.24 32.77 23.95
CA ARG A 128 -29.52 33.25 22.78
C ARG A 128 -28.51 32.22 22.28
N ILE A 129 -28.40 32.13 20.98
CA ILE A 129 -27.41 31.30 20.33
C ILE A 129 -26.46 32.18 19.52
N TYR A 130 -25.18 31.99 19.71
CA TYR A 130 -24.11 32.60 18.94
C TYR A 130 -23.35 31.54 18.20
N VAL A 131 -22.93 31.87 16.98
CA VAL A 131 -22.11 30.98 16.14
C VAL A 131 -20.89 31.76 15.71
N LYS A 132 -19.71 31.17 15.89
CA LYS A 132 -18.42 31.76 15.51
C LYS A 132 -17.63 30.75 14.71
N ASP A 133 -17.09 31.20 13.58
CA ASP A 133 -16.26 30.36 12.73
C ASP A 133 -14.81 30.39 13.20
N ILE A 134 -14.19 29.21 13.10
CA ILE A 134 -12.78 29.00 13.41
C ILE A 134 -12.10 28.48 12.15
N GLU A 135 -11.04 29.12 11.75
CA GLU A 135 -10.19 28.71 10.65
C GLU A 135 -8.77 28.51 11.15
N ARG A 136 -8.27 27.26 11.05
CA ARG A 136 -6.93 26.85 11.50
C ARG A 136 -6.60 27.29 12.94
N GLY A 137 -7.57 27.20 13.82
CA GLY A 137 -7.43 27.60 15.23
C GLY A 137 -7.56 29.09 15.51
N THR A 138 -7.89 29.90 14.50
CA THR A 138 -8.13 31.36 14.65
C THR A 138 -9.62 31.64 14.49
N ALA A 139 -10.20 32.28 15.47
CA ALA A 139 -11.61 32.68 15.41
C ALA A 139 -11.77 34.00 14.66
N SER A 140 -12.82 34.14 13.86
CA SER A 140 -13.17 35.36 13.15
C SER A 140 -13.59 36.49 14.11
N ILE A 141 -14.11 36.13 15.28
CA ILE A 141 -14.56 37.04 16.36
C ILE A 141 -13.96 36.50 17.66
N ALA A 142 -13.55 37.40 18.57
CA ALA A 142 -12.97 37.03 19.85
C ALA A 142 -13.84 36.00 20.60
N LEU A 143 -13.22 34.92 21.05
CA LEU A 143 -13.88 33.88 21.85
C LEU A 143 -14.01 34.31 23.30
N SER A 144 -15.11 33.90 23.96
CA SER A 144 -15.21 33.97 25.41
C SER A 144 -14.28 32.95 26.08
N PRO A 145 -13.98 33.04 27.38
CA PRO A 145 -13.17 32.07 28.11
C PRO A 145 -13.75 30.64 28.00
N GLU A 146 -15.07 30.49 28.00
CA GLU A 146 -15.76 29.21 27.92
C GLU A 146 -15.68 28.63 26.50
N GLU A 147 -15.80 29.49 25.47
CA GLU A 147 -15.61 29.11 24.07
C GLU A 147 -14.17 28.69 23.80
N GLN A 148 -13.20 29.43 24.34
CA GLN A 148 -11.79 29.09 24.28
C GLN A 148 -11.54 27.71 24.91
N THR A 149 -12.09 27.50 26.12
CA THR A 149 -11.98 26.22 26.84
C THR A 149 -12.61 25.07 26.04
N ALA A 150 -13.73 25.32 25.35
CA ALA A 150 -14.37 24.32 24.49
C ALA A 150 -13.47 23.94 23.32
N VAL A 151 -12.85 24.92 22.66
CA VAL A 151 -11.89 24.68 21.57
C VAL A 151 -10.67 23.91 22.05
N GLU A 152 -10.08 24.28 23.17
CA GLU A 152 -8.91 23.59 23.75
C GLU A 152 -9.22 22.15 24.12
N ARG A 153 -10.37 21.90 24.74
CA ARG A 153 -10.82 20.53 25.06
C ARG A 153 -11.09 19.68 23.83
N ALA A 154 -11.70 20.27 22.79
CA ALA A 154 -11.93 19.57 21.53
C ALA A 154 -10.62 19.12 20.90
N MET A 155 -9.55 19.88 21.07
CA MET A 155 -8.22 19.57 20.55
C MET A 155 -7.34 18.72 21.50
N GLY A 156 -7.92 18.21 22.59
CA GLY A 156 -7.22 17.31 23.54
C GLY A 156 -6.16 18.01 24.39
N ARG A 157 -6.33 19.31 24.67
CA ARG A 157 -5.47 20.12 25.54
C ARG A 157 -6.09 20.41 26.89
#